data_2681b243642265888b4b2385932e4fc5
#
_entry.id   2681b243642265888b4b2385932e4fc5
#
_cell.length_a   1.000
_cell.length_b   1.000
_cell.length_c   1.000
_cell.angle_alpha   90.00
_cell.angle_beta   90.00
_cell.angle_gamma   90.00
#
_symmetry.space_group_name_H-M   'P 1'
#
loop_
_entity.id
_entity.type
_entity.pdbx_description
1 polymer ?
#
loop_
_entity_poly.entity_id
_entity_poly.type
_entity_poly.pdbx_seq_one_letter_code
_entity_poly.pdbx_strand_id
1 'polypeptide(L)'
;HAFFRRQRQMCIRDRLKAASEEGVKKVVLTSSVAAIIYGHEKDSFNEDDWTDTDSEGCSAYNKSKTFAEKAAWDFINSDECAMELSVINPSLVLGPVLETDPGTSVEVVKRFLDGGFPLAPNISFGIVDVRDVAELHLLALESSQASGNRFIASSETMAVSYTHLTLPTKEGV
;
A
#
# COMPACT_ATOMS: atom_id res chain seq x y z
N HIS A 1 17.43 -7.54 -6.92
CA HIS A 1 16.16 -7.52 -6.15
C HIS A 1 16.36 -7.67 -4.63
N ALA A 2 17.31 -8.47 -4.14
CA ALA A 2 17.61 -8.60 -2.70
C ALA A 2 18.16 -7.31 -2.08
N PHE A 3 18.93 -6.54 -2.85
CA PHE A 3 19.50 -5.26 -2.44
C PHE A 3 18.41 -4.23 -2.12
N PHE A 4 17.41 -4.05 -2.98
CA PHE A 4 16.30 -3.11 -2.75
C PHE A 4 15.42 -3.49 -1.55
N ARG A 5 15.24 -4.79 -1.27
CA ARG A 5 14.53 -5.26 -0.08
C ARG A 5 15.26 -4.86 1.20
N ARG A 6 16.56 -5.15 1.27
CA ARG A 6 17.41 -4.81 2.42
C ARG A 6 17.44 -3.30 2.66
N GLN A 7 17.54 -2.51 1.59
CA GLN A 7 17.57 -1.05 1.67
C GLN A 7 16.27 -0.48 2.24
N ARG A 8 15.09 -0.95 1.82
CA ARG A 8 13.81 -0.47 2.38
C ARG A 8 13.61 -0.85 3.84
N GLN A 9 13.96 -2.06 4.24
CA GLN A 9 13.91 -2.47 5.64
C GLN A 9 14.83 -1.63 6.52
N MET A 10 16.06 -1.37 6.06
CA MET A 10 16.99 -0.49 6.76
C MET A 10 16.44 0.94 6.86
N CYS A 11 15.94 1.51 5.76
CA CYS A 11 15.40 2.86 5.75
C CYS A 11 14.22 3.04 6.71
N ILE A 12 13.29 2.06 6.81
CA ILE A 12 12.15 2.19 7.73
C ILE A 12 12.62 2.10 9.19
N ARG A 13 13.50 1.15 9.50
CA ARG A 13 14.04 0.99 10.85
C ARG A 13 14.85 2.21 11.29
N ASP A 14 15.71 2.74 10.42
CA ASP A 14 16.52 3.92 10.71
C ASP A 14 15.65 5.15 10.99
N ARG A 15 14.57 5.34 10.22
CA ARG A 15 13.61 6.44 10.42
C ARG A 15 12.85 6.29 11.74
N LEU A 16 12.38 5.09 12.05
CA LEU A 16 11.68 4.84 13.30
C LEU A 16 12.62 4.99 14.50
N LYS A 17 13.86 4.57 14.37
CA LYS A 17 14.88 4.75 15.40
C LYS A 17 15.14 6.24 15.65
N ALA A 18 15.37 7.03 14.62
CA ALA A 18 15.56 8.47 14.72
C ALA A 18 14.34 9.15 15.36
N ALA A 19 13.12 8.77 14.97
CA ALA A 19 11.90 9.29 15.56
C ALA A 19 11.79 8.94 17.06
N SER A 20 12.18 7.73 17.44
CA SER A 20 12.21 7.31 18.85
C SER A 20 13.24 8.09 19.67
N GLU A 21 14.44 8.30 19.14
CA GLU A 21 15.50 9.08 19.77
C GLU A 21 15.09 10.54 19.97
N GLU A 22 14.31 11.11 19.06
CA GLU A 22 13.75 12.47 19.15
C GLU A 22 12.45 12.54 20.01
N GLY A 23 12.06 11.45 20.63
CA GLY A 23 10.92 11.43 21.57
C GLY A 23 9.55 11.46 20.92
N VAL A 24 9.42 11.13 19.64
CA VAL A 24 8.13 10.95 18.97
C VAL A 24 7.33 9.86 19.68
N LYS A 25 6.06 10.12 20.00
CA LYS A 25 5.23 9.19 20.75
C LYS A 25 4.38 8.28 19.86
N LYS A 26 4.00 8.75 18.68
CA LYS A 26 3.11 8.04 17.78
C LYS A 26 3.50 8.20 16.32
N VAL A 27 3.43 7.11 15.58
CA VAL A 27 3.74 7.06 14.15
C VAL A 27 2.58 6.40 13.40
N VAL A 28 2.21 6.95 12.27
CA VAL A 28 1.32 6.30 11.30
C VAL A 28 2.13 5.97 10.05
N LEU A 29 2.22 4.69 9.72
CA LEU A 29 3.00 4.19 8.60
C LEU A 29 2.11 3.90 7.39
N THR A 30 2.42 4.48 6.24
CA THR A 30 1.81 4.08 4.96
C THR A 30 2.49 2.82 4.41
N SER A 31 1.80 1.69 4.49
CA SER A 31 2.24 0.43 3.88
C SER A 31 1.53 0.19 2.54
N SER A 32 0.87 -0.96 2.36
CA SER A 32 0.09 -1.31 1.17
C SER A 32 -0.68 -2.61 1.41
N VAL A 33 -1.81 -2.81 0.74
CA VAL A 33 -2.46 -4.13 0.63
C VAL A 33 -1.52 -5.20 0.06
N ALA A 34 -0.45 -4.79 -0.62
CA ALA A 34 0.61 -5.69 -1.06
C ALA A 34 1.31 -6.44 0.07
N ALA A 35 1.19 -5.99 1.31
CA ALA A 35 1.67 -6.70 2.48
C ALA A 35 0.64 -7.69 3.07
N ILE A 36 -0.56 -7.76 2.49
CA ILE A 36 -1.70 -8.53 3.02
C ILE A 36 -2.13 -9.66 2.08
N ILE A 37 -2.37 -9.36 0.78
CA ILE A 37 -3.27 -10.16 -0.06
C ILE A 37 -2.59 -11.17 -0.99
N TYR A 38 -1.27 -11.20 -1.11
CA TYR A 38 -0.60 -12.02 -2.13
C TYR A 38 -0.11 -13.38 -1.60
N GLY A 39 -0.12 -14.37 -2.51
CA GLY A 39 0.44 -15.69 -2.26
C GLY A 39 -0.53 -16.67 -1.60
N HIS A 40 -1.82 -16.35 -1.52
CA HIS A 40 -2.86 -17.21 -0.92
C HIS A 40 -3.95 -17.53 -1.93
N GLU A 41 -4.56 -18.71 -1.75
CA GLU A 41 -5.75 -19.16 -2.47
C GLU A 41 -7.01 -18.90 -1.64
N LYS A 42 -7.34 -17.62 -1.37
CA LYS A 42 -8.56 -17.23 -0.68
C LYS A 42 -9.18 -15.96 -1.26
N ASP A 43 -10.49 -15.83 -1.12
CA ASP A 43 -11.28 -14.77 -1.76
C ASP A 43 -11.42 -13.51 -0.91
N SER A 44 -11.13 -13.57 0.39
CA SER A 44 -11.24 -12.43 1.29
C SER A 44 -10.05 -12.33 2.23
N PHE A 45 -9.69 -11.09 2.56
CA PHE A 45 -8.55 -10.75 3.41
C PHE A 45 -8.98 -9.72 4.45
N ASN A 46 -8.30 -9.75 5.57
CA ASN A 46 -8.46 -8.77 6.65
C ASN A 46 -7.08 -8.30 7.15
N GLU A 47 -7.09 -7.46 8.16
CA GLU A 47 -5.91 -6.84 8.72
C GLU A 47 -4.95 -7.81 9.44
N ASP A 48 -5.42 -8.99 9.81
CA ASP A 48 -4.58 -10.04 10.43
C ASP A 48 -3.74 -10.80 9.41
N ASP A 49 -4.10 -10.69 8.12
CA ASP A 49 -3.43 -11.41 7.04
C ASP A 49 -2.09 -10.81 6.66
N TRP A 50 -1.20 -11.69 6.22
CA TRP A 50 0.09 -11.31 5.67
C TRP A 50 0.33 -11.99 4.33
N THR A 51 0.85 -11.24 3.37
CA THR A 51 1.34 -11.81 2.10
C THR A 51 2.33 -12.94 2.35
N ASP A 52 2.09 -14.09 1.70
CA ASP A 52 3.04 -15.19 1.66
C ASP A 52 4.22 -14.82 0.74
N THR A 53 5.34 -14.49 1.37
CA THR A 53 6.55 -14.05 0.64
C THR A 53 7.30 -15.20 -0.02
N ASP A 54 7.00 -16.44 0.30
CA ASP A 54 7.67 -17.63 -0.26
C ASP A 54 6.93 -18.17 -1.48
N SER A 55 5.69 -17.74 -1.71
CA SER A 55 4.92 -18.08 -2.90
C SER A 55 5.62 -17.63 -4.19
N GLU A 56 5.60 -18.49 -5.22
CA GLU A 56 6.16 -18.20 -6.55
C GLU A 56 5.52 -16.98 -7.22
N GLY A 57 4.23 -16.74 -6.96
CA GLY A 57 3.48 -15.58 -7.48
C GLY A 57 3.79 -14.25 -6.78
N CYS A 58 4.55 -14.27 -5.69
CA CYS A 58 4.83 -13.06 -4.93
C CYS A 58 5.94 -12.21 -5.58
N SER A 59 5.57 -11.04 -6.09
CA SER A 59 6.50 -10.12 -6.75
C SER A 59 7.55 -9.54 -5.79
N ALA A 60 8.67 -9.04 -6.35
CA ALA A 60 9.69 -8.35 -5.56
C ALA A 60 9.15 -7.11 -4.82
N TYR A 61 8.15 -6.43 -5.40
CA TYR A 61 7.46 -5.32 -4.78
C TYR A 61 6.67 -5.77 -3.55
N ASN A 62 5.84 -6.81 -3.68
CA ASN A 62 5.03 -7.35 -2.59
C ASN A 62 5.91 -7.81 -1.42
N LYS A 63 6.98 -8.58 -1.73
CA LYS A 63 7.99 -8.98 -0.74
C LYS A 63 8.61 -7.78 -0.02
N SER A 64 8.95 -6.73 -0.78
CA SER A 64 9.56 -5.52 -0.22
C SER A 64 8.64 -4.77 0.74
N LYS A 65 7.33 -4.66 0.39
CA LYS A 65 6.33 -4.01 1.25
C LYS A 65 6.09 -4.82 2.52
N THR A 66 5.92 -6.13 2.39
CA THR A 66 5.70 -7.04 3.52
C THR A 66 6.87 -7.00 4.51
N PHE A 67 8.10 -7.10 4.01
CA PHE A 67 9.27 -7.06 4.90
C PHE A 67 9.49 -5.70 5.54
N ALA A 68 9.19 -4.59 4.83
CA ALA A 68 9.31 -3.26 5.40
C ALA A 68 8.32 -3.05 6.54
N GLU A 69 7.08 -3.48 6.37
CA GLU A 69 6.06 -3.38 7.41
C GLU A 69 6.38 -4.28 8.62
N LYS A 70 6.76 -5.54 8.37
CA LYS A 70 7.21 -6.44 9.46
C LYS A 70 8.38 -5.85 10.25
N ALA A 71 9.37 -5.25 9.55
CA ALA A 71 10.49 -4.60 10.22
C ALA A 71 10.09 -3.40 11.07
N ALA A 72 9.01 -2.69 10.71
CA ALA A 72 8.45 -1.63 11.53
C ALA A 72 7.81 -2.20 12.81
N TRP A 73 7.01 -3.24 12.68
CA TRP A 73 6.41 -3.93 13.84
C TRP A 73 7.45 -4.55 14.75
N ASP A 74 8.50 -5.19 14.19
CA ASP A 74 9.61 -5.76 14.97
C ASP A 74 10.33 -4.69 15.80
N PHE A 75 10.53 -3.49 15.22
CA PHE A 75 11.17 -2.38 15.94
C PHE A 75 10.27 -1.82 17.04
N ILE A 76 9.00 -1.59 16.77
CA ILE A 76 8.04 -1.05 17.74
C ILE A 76 7.84 -2.00 18.94
N ASN A 77 7.85 -3.31 18.68
CA ASN A 77 7.67 -4.33 19.71
C ASN A 77 8.98 -4.67 20.47
N SER A 78 10.07 -4.00 20.13
CA SER A 78 11.32 -4.19 20.85
C SER A 78 11.36 -3.38 22.15
N ASP A 79 12.17 -3.84 23.12
CA ASP A 79 12.38 -3.13 24.40
C ASP A 79 13.03 -1.75 24.23
N GLU A 80 13.55 -1.46 23.04
CA GLU A 80 14.22 -0.18 22.71
C GLU A 80 13.23 0.92 22.31
N CYS A 81 11.94 0.61 22.13
CA CYS A 81 10.98 1.52 21.56
C CYS A 81 9.76 1.73 22.48
N ALA A 82 9.46 2.99 22.77
CA ALA A 82 8.27 3.39 23.53
C ALA A 82 7.21 4.10 22.65
N MET A 83 7.35 4.03 21.33
CA MET A 83 6.41 4.65 20.39
C MET A 83 5.22 3.73 20.10
N GLU A 84 4.10 4.35 19.77
CA GLU A 84 2.93 3.71 19.23
C GLU A 84 2.97 3.70 17.71
N LEU A 85 2.55 2.60 17.08
CA LEU A 85 2.44 2.46 15.63
C LEU A 85 1.02 2.12 15.22
N SER A 86 0.54 2.81 14.18
CA SER A 86 -0.61 2.42 13.39
C SER A 86 -0.17 2.27 11.93
N VAL A 87 -0.73 1.31 11.19
CA VAL A 87 -0.37 1.09 9.79
C VAL A 87 -1.60 1.22 8.90
N ILE A 88 -1.50 2.05 7.88
CA ILE A 88 -2.50 2.15 6.81
C ILE A 88 -1.99 1.33 5.62
N ASN A 89 -2.82 0.42 5.13
CA ASN A 89 -2.53 -0.46 3.99
C ASN A 89 -3.44 -0.08 2.80
N PRO A 90 -3.09 0.95 2.02
CA PRO A 90 -3.89 1.37 0.89
C PRO A 90 -3.86 0.33 -0.24
N SER A 91 -4.98 0.26 -0.95
CA SER A 91 -5.08 -0.34 -2.29
C SER A 91 -4.49 0.59 -3.36
N LEU A 92 -4.99 0.59 -4.60
CA LEU A 92 -4.54 1.50 -5.63
C LEU A 92 -5.03 2.93 -5.31
N VAL A 93 -4.11 3.79 -4.89
CA VAL A 93 -4.44 5.18 -4.52
C VAL A 93 -4.60 6.02 -5.77
N LEU A 94 -5.77 6.60 -5.98
CA LEU A 94 -6.11 7.49 -7.07
C LEU A 94 -6.64 8.82 -6.53
N GLY A 95 -6.66 9.86 -7.36
CA GLY A 95 -7.21 11.15 -6.99
C GLY A 95 -6.44 12.32 -7.59
N PRO A 96 -6.67 13.56 -7.13
CA PRO A 96 -5.99 14.74 -7.64
C PRO A 96 -4.47 14.62 -7.48
N VAL A 97 -3.75 14.84 -8.59
CA VAL A 97 -2.29 14.84 -8.60
C VAL A 97 -1.81 16.25 -8.25
N LEU A 98 -0.98 16.38 -7.22
CA LEU A 98 -0.48 17.66 -6.73
C LEU A 98 0.90 18.03 -7.32
N GLU A 99 1.60 17.06 -7.89
CA GLU A 99 2.95 17.22 -8.46
C GLU A 99 3.01 16.77 -9.91
N THR A 100 4.10 17.12 -10.59
CA THR A 100 4.34 16.71 -11.99
C THR A 100 4.64 15.24 -12.15
N ASP A 101 5.12 14.57 -11.09
CA ASP A 101 5.29 13.12 -11.03
C ASP A 101 4.02 12.47 -10.46
N PRO A 102 3.21 11.80 -11.30
CA PRO A 102 1.92 11.27 -10.87
C PRO A 102 2.02 10.04 -9.95
N GLY A 103 3.21 9.50 -9.77
CA GLY A 103 3.43 8.27 -9.00
C GLY A 103 2.93 7.00 -9.71
N THR A 104 3.30 5.85 -9.14
CA THR A 104 3.10 4.53 -9.77
C THR A 104 1.63 4.18 -10.01
N SER A 105 0.72 4.56 -9.11
CA SER A 105 -0.70 4.20 -9.22
C SER A 105 -1.37 4.89 -10.41
N VAL A 106 -1.12 6.18 -10.58
CA VAL A 106 -1.65 6.96 -11.71
C VAL A 106 -1.00 6.53 -13.02
N GLU A 107 0.28 6.14 -13.01
CA GLU A 107 0.98 5.60 -14.16
C GLU A 107 0.35 4.30 -14.69
N VAL A 108 -0.14 3.43 -13.80
CA VAL A 108 -0.89 2.23 -14.20
C VAL A 108 -2.16 2.62 -14.96
N VAL A 109 -2.94 3.56 -14.44
CA VAL A 109 -4.16 4.06 -15.11
C VAL A 109 -3.82 4.68 -16.47
N LYS A 110 -2.78 5.52 -16.52
CA LYS A 110 -2.32 6.13 -17.77
C LYS A 110 -1.97 5.09 -18.83
N ARG A 111 -1.27 4.03 -18.48
CA ARG A 111 -0.94 2.94 -19.41
C ARG A 111 -2.17 2.24 -19.97
N PHE A 112 -3.25 2.10 -19.18
CA PHE A 112 -4.52 1.58 -19.69
C PHE A 112 -5.15 2.55 -20.69
N LEU A 113 -5.16 3.84 -20.36
CA LEU A 113 -5.74 4.88 -21.23
C LEU A 113 -4.97 5.06 -22.55
N ASP A 114 -3.66 4.94 -22.51
CA ASP A 114 -2.78 5.08 -23.69
C ASP A 114 -2.76 3.82 -24.56
N GLY A 115 -3.54 2.78 -24.23
CA GLY A 115 -3.56 1.52 -24.98
C GLY A 115 -2.30 0.68 -24.81
N GLY A 116 -1.54 0.89 -23.74
CA GLY A 116 -0.30 0.16 -23.45
C GLY A 116 -0.50 -1.34 -23.15
N PHE A 117 -1.76 -1.78 -23.04
CA PHE A 117 -2.12 -3.19 -22.90
C PHE A 117 -2.93 -3.62 -24.12
N PRO A 118 -2.46 -4.59 -24.91
CA PRO A 118 -3.15 -5.04 -26.14
C PRO A 118 -4.47 -5.76 -25.87
N LEU A 119 -4.67 -6.24 -24.64
CA LEU A 119 -5.89 -6.90 -24.16
C LEU A 119 -6.17 -6.43 -22.74
N ALA A 120 -7.45 -6.30 -22.37
CA ALA A 120 -7.83 -6.06 -20.98
C ALA A 120 -7.52 -7.31 -20.15
N PRO A 121 -6.54 -7.27 -19.23
CA PRO A 121 -6.27 -8.40 -18.38
C PRO A 121 -7.45 -8.64 -17.43
N ASN A 122 -7.75 -9.90 -17.13
CA ASN A 122 -8.75 -10.25 -16.12
C ASN A 122 -8.18 -10.04 -14.72
N ILE A 123 -8.00 -8.77 -14.36
CA ILE A 123 -7.44 -8.32 -13.09
C ILE A 123 -8.42 -7.32 -12.48
N SER A 124 -8.60 -7.43 -11.17
CA SER A 124 -9.36 -6.46 -10.37
C SER A 124 -8.42 -5.76 -9.40
N PHE A 125 -8.62 -4.47 -9.22
CA PHE A 125 -7.90 -3.67 -8.24
C PHE A 125 -8.87 -3.10 -7.22
N GLY A 126 -8.50 -3.18 -5.94
CA GLY A 126 -9.08 -2.29 -4.95
C GLY A 126 -8.62 -0.86 -5.22
N ILE A 127 -9.50 0.10 -5.10
CA ILE A 127 -9.22 1.53 -5.34
C ILE A 127 -9.57 2.31 -4.08
N VAL A 128 -8.81 3.35 -3.81
CA VAL A 128 -9.08 4.29 -2.72
C VAL A 128 -8.70 5.71 -3.15
N ASP A 129 -9.50 6.71 -2.75
CA ASP A 129 -9.18 8.11 -2.99
C ASP A 129 -8.03 8.56 -2.09
N VAL A 130 -7.09 9.33 -2.64
CA VAL A 130 -5.94 9.86 -1.90
C VAL A 130 -6.35 10.73 -0.71
N ARG A 131 -7.51 11.41 -0.80
CA ARG A 131 -8.05 12.24 0.28
C ARG A 131 -8.54 11.39 1.45
N ASP A 132 -9.19 10.26 1.16
CA ASP A 132 -9.63 9.30 2.18
C ASP A 132 -8.42 8.66 2.88
N VAL A 133 -7.36 8.35 2.11
CA VAL A 133 -6.11 7.85 2.69
C VAL A 133 -5.50 8.89 3.63
N ALA A 134 -5.47 10.17 3.23
CA ALA A 134 -4.95 11.24 4.07
C ALA A 134 -5.79 11.42 5.36
N GLU A 135 -7.11 11.37 5.26
CA GLU A 135 -8.02 11.44 6.41
C GLU A 135 -7.81 10.27 7.36
N LEU A 136 -7.68 9.04 6.83
CA LEU A 136 -7.37 7.86 7.64
C LEU A 136 -6.05 8.01 8.43
N HIS A 137 -5.03 8.66 7.85
CA HIS A 137 -3.79 8.94 8.57
C HIS A 137 -4.02 9.90 9.75
N LEU A 138 -4.83 10.94 9.56
CA LEU A 138 -5.17 11.88 10.63
C LEU A 138 -5.99 11.20 11.73
N LEU A 139 -7.02 10.45 11.36
CA LEU A 139 -7.84 9.69 12.31
C LEU A 139 -7.01 8.68 13.09
N ALA A 140 -6.10 7.95 12.41
CA ALA A 140 -5.21 7.02 13.09
C ALA A 140 -4.22 7.72 14.02
N LEU A 141 -3.77 8.92 13.69
CA LEU A 141 -2.88 9.72 14.55
C LEU A 141 -3.60 10.22 15.81
N GLU A 142 -4.84 10.66 15.68
CA GLU A 142 -5.63 11.26 16.75
C GLU A 142 -6.27 10.22 17.69
N SER A 143 -6.65 9.05 17.16
CA SER A 143 -7.32 8.01 17.93
C SER A 143 -6.34 7.19 18.76
N SER A 144 -6.55 7.11 20.07
CA SER A 144 -5.80 6.20 20.94
C SER A 144 -6.08 4.72 20.67
N GLN A 145 -7.23 4.40 20.05
CA GLN A 145 -7.61 3.02 19.73
C GLN A 145 -6.92 2.51 18.45
N ALA A 146 -6.32 3.40 17.66
CA ALA A 146 -5.64 3.01 16.44
C ALA A 146 -4.25 2.38 16.68
N SER A 147 -3.65 2.63 17.84
CA SER A 147 -2.33 2.09 18.19
C SER A 147 -2.32 0.57 18.20
N GLY A 148 -1.29 -0.02 17.63
CA GLY A 148 -1.14 -1.47 17.54
C GLY A 148 -1.95 -2.12 16.41
N ASN A 149 -2.64 -1.34 15.59
CA ASN A 149 -3.53 -1.86 14.56
C ASN A 149 -3.07 -1.53 13.13
N ARG A 150 -3.50 -2.39 12.20
CA ARG A 150 -3.42 -2.21 10.75
C ARG A 150 -4.81 -1.84 10.24
N PHE A 151 -4.87 -1.08 9.15
CA PHE A 151 -6.12 -0.64 8.55
C PHE A 151 -6.03 -0.75 7.03
N ILE A 152 -6.87 -1.58 6.43
CA ILE A 152 -7.01 -1.66 4.98
C ILE A 152 -7.78 -0.44 4.48
N ALA A 153 -7.17 0.34 3.59
CA ALA A 153 -7.80 1.47 2.93
C ALA A 153 -8.18 1.09 1.50
N SER A 154 -9.43 0.67 1.32
CA SER A 154 -9.99 0.31 0.02
C SER A 154 -11.48 0.65 0.00
N SER A 155 -11.94 1.37 -1.03
CA SER A 155 -13.36 1.72 -1.20
C SER A 155 -14.10 0.63 -1.95
N GLU A 156 -13.64 0.35 -3.20
CA GLU A 156 -14.28 -0.59 -4.11
C GLU A 156 -13.25 -1.43 -4.85
N THR A 157 -13.70 -2.57 -5.36
CA THR A 157 -12.90 -3.39 -6.28
C THR A 157 -13.40 -3.15 -7.71
N MET A 158 -12.51 -2.70 -8.61
CA MET A 158 -12.82 -2.44 -10.00
C MET A 158 -12.08 -3.40 -10.91
N ALA A 159 -12.84 -4.10 -11.77
CA ALA A 159 -12.25 -4.94 -12.82
C ALA A 159 -11.74 -4.07 -13.97
N VAL A 160 -10.56 -4.40 -14.49
CA VAL A 160 -9.95 -3.67 -15.63
C VAL A 160 -10.82 -3.76 -16.87
N SER A 161 -11.51 -4.88 -17.10
CA SER A 161 -12.46 -5.05 -18.21
C SER A 161 -13.59 -4.03 -18.19
N TYR A 162 -14.03 -3.59 -17.01
CA TYR A 162 -15.08 -2.58 -16.86
C TYR A 162 -14.62 -1.19 -17.31
N THR A 163 -13.37 -0.82 -17.02
CA THR A 163 -12.82 0.48 -17.46
C THR A 163 -12.67 0.59 -18.97
N HIS A 164 -12.43 -0.53 -19.68
CA HIS A 164 -12.39 -0.54 -21.13
C HIS A 164 -13.77 -0.38 -21.80
N LEU A 165 -14.84 -0.86 -21.15
CA LEU A 165 -16.20 -0.75 -21.66
C LEU A 165 -16.83 0.63 -21.44
N THR A 166 -16.34 1.40 -20.49
CA THR A 166 -16.89 2.72 -20.12
C THR A 166 -16.12 3.90 -20.72
N LEU A 167 -14.95 3.66 -21.29
CA LEU A 167 -14.22 4.71 -22.02
C LEU A 167 -14.84 4.88 -23.41
N PRO A 168 -15.15 6.12 -23.84
CA PRO A 168 -15.59 6.36 -25.21
C PRO A 168 -14.48 5.90 -26.14
N THR A 169 -14.77 4.89 -26.94
CA THR A 169 -13.94 4.54 -28.09
C THR A 169 -13.76 5.80 -28.92
N LYS A 170 -12.52 6.17 -29.23
CA LYS A 170 -12.25 7.19 -30.25
C LYS A 170 -12.72 6.62 -31.59
N GLU A 171 -14.02 6.71 -31.84
CA GLU A 171 -14.55 6.61 -33.21
C GLU A 171 -14.43 8.00 -33.82
N GLY A 172 -13.58 8.08 -34.78
CA GLY A 172 -13.59 8.89 -35.96
C GLY A 172 -13.86 10.40 -35.83
N VAL A 173 -12.84 11.19 -35.99
CA VAL A 173 -12.90 12.40 -36.82
C VAL A 173 -11.96 12.20 -37.96
#